data_a2c967c2ebb9874f2a49a784a7f9fd7e
#
_entry.id   a2c967c2ebb9874f2a49a784a7f9fd7e
#
_cell.length_a   1.000
_cell.length_b   1.000
_cell.length_c   1.000
_cell.angle_alpha   90.00
_cell.angle_beta   90.00
_cell.angle_gamma   90.00
#
_symmetry.space_group_name_H-M   'P 1'
#
loop_
_entity.id
_entity.type
_entity.pdbx_description
1 polymer ?
#
loop_
_entity_poly.entity_id
_entity_poly.type
_entity_poly.pdbx_seq_one_letter_code
_entity_poly.pdbx_strand_id
1 'polypeptide(L)'
;MQTEQLRPRRGGDIMKRHIPGLTTGAKGAEDFLEGLFLVRVDRVNYRWHPQKPCFLIRFAILEPEALRSRYISGRIYCTPKALWRLNWFLRDSDYDRDLLGRDEVDEKALLGLKGVIRTSRKTLAGRSFQNLDGFAPITEWEHLSCDAGGRVQKETAPDDLQLHAD
;
A
#
# COMPACT_ATOMS: atom_id res chain seq x y z
N MET A 1 12.83 56.22 44.96
CA MET A 1 11.84 55.19 44.66
C MET A 1 11.83 54.98 43.15
N GLN A 2 12.52 53.94 42.68
CA GLN A 2 12.56 53.60 41.26
C GLN A 2 11.49 52.56 40.99
N THR A 3 10.52 52.90 40.20
CA THR A 3 9.52 51.97 39.66
C THR A 3 10.16 51.15 38.55
N GLU A 4 10.46 49.94 38.84
CA GLU A 4 10.93 48.95 37.88
C GLU A 4 9.77 48.56 36.97
N GLN A 5 9.77 49.08 35.76
CA GLN A 5 8.83 48.70 34.71
C GLN A 5 9.17 47.28 34.23
N LEU A 6 8.35 46.32 34.64
CA LEU A 6 8.31 45.00 34.05
C LEU A 6 7.93 45.10 32.55
N ARG A 7 8.93 44.94 31.68
CA ARG A 7 8.70 44.78 30.25
C ARG A 7 7.96 43.48 30.01
N PRO A 8 6.87 43.49 29.23
CA PRO A 8 6.22 42.23 28.85
C PRO A 8 7.19 41.41 28.02
N ARG A 9 7.42 40.17 28.44
CA ARG A 9 8.14 39.20 27.62
C ARG A 9 7.33 38.99 26.34
N ARG A 10 7.86 39.46 25.24
CA ARG A 10 7.34 39.19 23.90
C ARG A 10 7.33 37.70 23.69
N GLY A 11 6.21 37.27 23.13
CA GLY A 11 5.82 35.90 22.86
C GLY A 11 6.92 35.01 22.32
N GLY A 12 6.81 33.76 22.68
CA GLY A 12 7.78 32.74 22.39
C GLY A 12 8.26 32.81 20.94
N ASP A 13 9.54 32.94 20.80
CA ASP A 13 10.22 32.75 19.56
C ASP A 13 9.85 31.35 19.04
N ILE A 14 8.96 31.31 18.03
CA ILE A 14 8.62 30.06 17.34
C ILE A 14 9.91 29.62 16.67
N MET A 15 10.63 28.71 17.29
CA MET A 15 11.86 28.16 16.76
C MET A 15 11.56 27.51 15.42
N LYS A 16 11.92 28.17 14.35
CA LYS A 16 11.94 27.57 13.02
C LYS A 16 13.02 26.49 13.01
N ARG A 17 12.63 25.25 12.76
CA ARG A 17 13.57 24.14 12.61
C ARG A 17 13.81 23.88 11.14
N HIS A 18 15.07 23.86 10.77
CA HIS A 18 15.46 23.36 9.46
C HIS A 18 15.45 21.83 9.49
N ILE A 19 14.64 21.19 8.63
CA ILE A 19 14.58 19.75 8.48
C ILE A 19 15.14 19.42 7.10
N PRO A 20 16.38 18.91 7.02
CA PRO A 20 16.97 18.55 5.73
C PRO A 20 16.12 17.51 5.02
N GLY A 21 15.89 17.68 3.72
CA GLY A 21 15.14 16.75 2.91
C GLY A 21 13.62 16.85 3.02
N LEU A 22 13.08 17.84 3.74
CA LEU A 22 11.63 18.01 3.88
C LEU A 22 10.92 18.15 2.53
N THR A 23 11.49 18.91 1.60
CA THR A 23 10.93 19.09 0.26
C THR A 23 11.10 17.87 -0.65
N THR A 24 12.16 17.10 -0.46
CA THR A 24 12.39 15.83 -1.18
C THR A 24 11.60 14.68 -0.59
N GLY A 25 11.30 14.70 0.72
CA GLY A 25 10.44 13.72 1.38
C GLY A 25 8.99 13.76 0.87
N ALA A 26 8.51 14.90 0.40
CA ALA A 26 7.19 15.01 -0.21
C ALA A 26 7.07 14.26 -1.55
N LYS A 27 8.16 14.11 -2.29
CA LYS A 27 8.19 13.31 -3.54
C LYS A 27 8.08 11.81 -3.29
N GLY A 28 8.59 11.32 -2.17
CA GLY A 28 8.48 9.91 -1.81
C GLY A 28 7.08 9.47 -1.37
N ALA A 29 6.22 10.40 -0.96
CA ALA A 29 4.83 10.13 -0.59
C ALA A 29 3.91 9.94 -1.81
N GLU A 30 4.35 10.34 -3.00
CA GLU A 30 3.59 10.22 -4.25
C GLU A 30 3.98 8.99 -5.10
N ASP A 31 4.97 8.24 -4.69
CA ASP A 31 5.40 7.02 -5.39
C ASP A 31 4.47 5.86 -5.07
N PHE A 32 3.34 5.82 -5.78
CA PHE A 32 2.45 4.67 -5.76
C PHE A 32 3.06 3.54 -6.58
N LEU A 33 3.12 2.36 -5.99
CA LEU A 33 3.58 1.16 -6.67
C LEU A 33 2.40 0.44 -7.30
N GLU A 34 2.44 0.26 -8.61
CA GLU A 34 1.41 -0.43 -9.38
C GLU A 34 1.91 -1.76 -9.90
N GLY A 35 1.07 -2.77 -9.84
CA GLY A 35 1.37 -4.10 -10.36
C GLY A 35 1.16 -5.23 -9.37
N LEU A 36 1.88 -6.31 -9.57
CA LEU A 36 1.88 -7.51 -8.73
C LEU A 36 3.12 -7.55 -7.84
N PHE A 37 2.91 -7.87 -6.59
CA PHE A 37 3.98 -7.98 -5.59
C PHE A 37 3.76 -9.19 -4.71
N LEU A 38 4.83 -9.93 -4.43
CA LEU A 38 4.87 -10.87 -3.33
C LEU A 38 5.23 -10.08 -2.06
N VAL A 39 4.40 -10.19 -1.05
CA VAL A 39 4.49 -9.36 0.14
C VAL A 39 4.34 -10.15 1.42
N ARG A 40 4.76 -9.52 2.50
CA ARG A 40 4.54 -9.97 3.87
C ARG A 40 3.87 -8.84 4.66
N VAL A 41 2.90 -9.16 5.48
CA VAL A 41 2.27 -8.20 6.38
C VAL A 41 3.28 -7.75 7.43
N ASP A 42 3.60 -6.46 7.45
CA ASP A 42 4.57 -5.85 8.33
C ASP A 42 3.91 -5.11 9.50
N ARG A 43 2.81 -4.43 9.24
CA ARG A 43 2.07 -3.69 10.26
C ARG A 43 0.58 -3.72 9.97
N VAL A 44 -0.21 -3.81 11.03
CA VAL A 44 -1.67 -3.79 10.98
C VAL A 44 -2.19 -2.82 12.03
N ASN A 45 -3.12 -1.98 11.64
CA ASN A 45 -3.87 -1.11 12.54
C ASN A 45 -5.36 -1.16 12.18
N TYR A 46 -6.19 -1.57 13.12
CA TYR A 46 -7.62 -1.42 12.97
C TYR A 46 -8.02 0.03 13.26
N ARG A 47 -8.79 0.62 12.35
CA ARG A 47 -9.40 1.93 12.54
C ARG A 47 -10.90 1.81 12.64
N TRP A 48 -11.40 2.08 13.81
CA TRP A 48 -12.83 2.18 14.01
C TRP A 48 -13.38 3.47 13.37
N HIS A 49 -14.48 3.32 12.67
CA HIS A 49 -15.26 4.42 12.14
C HIS A 49 -16.72 3.98 12.06
N PRO A 50 -17.70 4.83 12.44
CA PRO A 50 -19.11 4.42 12.52
C PRO A 50 -19.67 3.91 11.18
N GLN A 51 -19.14 4.39 10.06
CA GLN A 51 -19.63 4.02 8.72
C GLN A 51 -18.62 3.21 7.89
N LYS A 52 -17.34 3.36 8.14
CA LYS A 52 -16.28 2.76 7.32
C LYS A 52 -15.12 2.26 8.16
N PRO A 53 -15.35 1.31 9.09
CA PRO A 53 -14.25 0.68 9.81
C PRO A 53 -13.32 -0.05 8.82
N CYS A 54 -12.03 -0.02 9.07
CA CYS A 54 -11.06 -0.65 8.18
C CYS A 54 -9.81 -1.10 8.91
N PHE A 55 -9.11 -2.04 8.30
CA PHE A 55 -7.72 -2.33 8.61
C PHE A 55 -6.80 -1.52 7.70
N LEU A 56 -5.86 -0.80 8.32
CA LEU A 56 -4.71 -0.25 7.61
C LEU A 56 -3.59 -1.28 7.68
N ILE A 57 -3.16 -1.76 6.53
CA ILE A 57 -2.13 -2.79 6.45
C ILE A 57 -0.94 -2.23 5.69
N ARG A 58 0.25 -2.39 6.28
CA ARG A 58 1.51 -2.14 5.60
C ARG A 58 2.14 -3.47 5.21
N PHE A 59 2.45 -3.60 3.95
CA PHE A 59 3.08 -4.76 3.37
C PHE A 59 4.55 -4.48 3.08
N ALA A 60 5.43 -5.37 3.51
CA ALA A 60 6.81 -5.37 3.07
C ALA A 60 6.92 -6.15 1.76
N ILE A 61 7.56 -5.56 0.75
CA ILE A 61 7.74 -6.22 -0.54
C ILE A 61 8.85 -7.27 -0.42
N LEU A 62 8.55 -8.50 -0.81
CA LEU A 62 9.50 -9.60 -0.91
C LEU A 62 9.99 -9.79 -2.35
N GLU A 63 9.10 -9.67 -3.32
CA GLU A 63 9.37 -9.74 -4.76
C GLU A 63 8.60 -8.64 -5.50
N PRO A 64 9.17 -8.01 -6.51
CA PRO A 64 10.51 -8.24 -7.06
C PRO A 64 11.64 -7.76 -6.13
N GLU A 65 12.80 -8.39 -6.24
CA GLU A 65 13.96 -8.14 -5.38
C GLU A 65 14.41 -6.68 -5.34
N ALA A 66 14.34 -6.00 -6.48
CA ALA A 66 14.70 -4.58 -6.59
C ALA A 66 13.88 -3.66 -5.67
N LEU A 67 12.72 -4.11 -5.20
CA LEU A 67 11.79 -3.34 -4.36
C LEU A 67 11.71 -3.84 -2.91
N ARG A 68 12.57 -4.77 -2.49
CA ARG A 68 12.53 -5.38 -1.14
C ARG A 68 12.67 -4.40 0.02
N SER A 69 13.24 -3.23 -0.20
CA SER A 69 13.36 -2.19 0.83
C SER A 69 12.11 -1.29 0.93
N ARG A 70 11.12 -1.52 0.09
CA ARG A 70 9.92 -0.69 -0.01
C ARG A 70 8.71 -1.35 0.64
N TYR A 71 7.74 -0.50 0.96
CA TYR A 71 6.48 -0.90 1.58
C TYR A 71 5.30 -0.41 0.76
N ILE A 72 4.23 -1.18 0.80
CA ILE A 72 2.93 -0.78 0.25
C ILE A 72 1.95 -0.71 1.41
N SER A 73 1.23 0.39 1.53
CA SER A 73 0.16 0.54 2.51
C SER A 73 -1.19 0.60 1.81
N GLY A 74 -2.15 -0.12 2.35
CA GLY A 74 -3.50 -0.15 1.81
C GLY A 74 -4.54 -0.27 2.90
N ARG A 75 -5.80 -0.09 2.52
CA ARG A 75 -6.96 -0.22 3.40
C ARG A 75 -7.83 -1.37 2.94
N ILE A 76 -8.27 -2.16 3.89
CA ILE A 76 -9.29 -3.17 3.68
C ILE A 76 -10.47 -2.83 4.57
N TYR A 77 -11.59 -2.49 3.96
CA TYR A 77 -12.78 -2.06 4.68
C TYR A 77 -13.56 -3.24 5.26
N CYS A 78 -14.10 -3.05 6.46
CA CYS A 78 -14.93 -4.02 7.17
C CYS A 78 -16.43 -3.70 7.07
N THR A 79 -16.84 -2.99 6.05
CA THR A 79 -18.26 -2.73 5.78
C THR A 79 -18.92 -3.97 5.16
N PRO A 80 -20.24 -4.18 5.32
CA PRO A 80 -20.93 -5.34 4.75
C PRO A 80 -20.69 -5.53 3.27
N LYS A 81 -20.58 -4.46 2.49
CA LYS A 81 -20.28 -4.49 1.05
C LYS A 81 -18.85 -4.90 0.71
N ALA A 82 -17.92 -4.72 1.65
CA ALA A 82 -16.50 -4.96 1.43
C ALA A 82 -15.96 -6.22 2.13
N LEU A 83 -16.75 -6.87 2.98
CA LEU A 83 -16.31 -8.06 3.73
C LEU A 83 -15.80 -9.18 2.84
N TRP A 84 -16.33 -9.33 1.64
CA TRP A 84 -15.85 -10.32 0.68
C TRP A 84 -14.38 -10.13 0.32
N ARG A 85 -13.90 -8.88 0.29
CA ARG A 85 -12.50 -8.54 0.01
C ARG A 85 -11.60 -8.87 1.20
N LEU A 86 -12.06 -8.59 2.42
CA LEU A 86 -11.35 -9.01 3.64
C LEU A 86 -11.25 -10.54 3.72
N ASN A 87 -12.35 -11.24 3.47
CA ASN A 87 -12.36 -12.71 3.44
C ASN A 87 -11.39 -13.25 2.39
N TRP A 88 -11.37 -12.67 1.19
CA TRP A 88 -10.45 -13.03 0.13
C TRP A 88 -8.99 -12.90 0.58
N PHE A 89 -8.62 -11.73 1.14
CA PHE A 89 -7.30 -11.50 1.67
C PHE A 89 -6.91 -12.52 2.75
N LEU A 90 -7.78 -12.76 3.71
CA LEU A 90 -7.51 -13.69 4.82
C LEU A 90 -7.30 -15.12 4.33
N ARG A 91 -8.13 -15.59 3.43
CA ARG A 91 -7.99 -16.94 2.86
C ARG A 91 -6.71 -17.12 2.07
N ASP A 92 -6.41 -16.19 1.20
CA ASP A 92 -5.27 -16.30 0.29
C ASP A 92 -3.93 -16.03 0.97
N SER A 93 -3.94 -15.35 2.12
CA SER A 93 -2.77 -15.15 2.96
C SER A 93 -2.55 -16.25 3.99
N ASP A 94 -3.32 -17.33 3.94
CA ASP A 94 -3.26 -18.46 4.86
C ASP A 94 -3.48 -18.05 6.33
N TYR A 95 -4.45 -17.18 6.56
CA TYR A 95 -4.87 -16.77 7.90
C TYR A 95 -5.45 -17.95 8.67
N ASP A 96 -5.34 -17.92 10.00
CA ASP A 96 -5.85 -18.94 10.90
C ASP A 96 -7.32 -19.29 10.60
N ARG A 97 -7.57 -20.55 10.22
CA ARG A 97 -8.90 -21.01 9.79
C ARG A 97 -9.89 -21.09 10.93
N ASP A 98 -9.42 -21.34 12.15
CA ASP A 98 -10.28 -21.42 13.33
C ASP A 98 -10.78 -20.04 13.72
N LEU A 99 -9.91 -19.02 13.67
CA LEU A 99 -10.30 -17.63 13.89
C LEU A 99 -11.26 -17.16 12.79
N LEU A 100 -10.95 -17.46 11.54
CA LEU A 100 -11.79 -17.09 10.41
C LEU A 100 -13.19 -17.75 10.51
N GLY A 101 -13.25 -19.00 10.92
CA GLY A 101 -14.50 -19.74 11.13
C GLY A 101 -15.38 -19.18 12.25
N ARG A 102 -14.80 -18.42 13.16
CA ARG A 102 -15.51 -17.71 14.23
C ARG A 102 -15.75 -16.23 13.94
N ASP A 103 -15.50 -15.79 12.71
CA ASP A 103 -15.58 -14.38 12.32
C ASP A 103 -14.67 -13.45 13.16
N GLU A 104 -13.54 -13.97 13.60
CA GLU A 104 -12.58 -13.25 14.43
C GLU A 104 -11.34 -12.86 13.63
N VAL A 105 -10.92 -11.61 13.74
CA VAL A 105 -9.66 -11.12 13.18
C VAL A 105 -8.78 -10.59 14.30
N ASP A 106 -7.66 -11.27 14.53
CA ASP A 106 -6.62 -10.86 15.45
C ASP A 106 -5.51 -10.13 14.68
N GLU A 107 -5.25 -8.88 15.04
CA GLU A 107 -4.19 -8.08 14.40
C GLU A 107 -2.82 -8.74 14.53
N LYS A 108 -2.55 -9.42 15.64
CA LYS A 108 -1.28 -10.13 15.84
C LYS A 108 -1.15 -11.35 14.95
N ALA A 109 -2.26 -12.04 14.68
CA ALA A 109 -2.29 -13.19 13.78
C ALA A 109 -2.11 -12.78 12.31
N LEU A 110 -2.37 -11.52 11.96
CA LEU A 110 -2.13 -10.99 10.62
C LEU A 110 -0.66 -10.69 10.36
N LEU A 111 0.12 -10.37 11.38
CA LEU A 111 1.53 -10.03 11.22
C LEU A 111 2.33 -11.23 10.67
N GLY A 112 3.14 -10.97 9.66
CA GLY A 112 3.99 -11.98 9.05
C GLY A 112 3.31 -12.85 7.99
N LEU A 113 2.01 -12.73 7.77
CA LEU A 113 1.33 -13.43 6.68
C LEU A 113 1.90 -13.00 5.34
N LYS A 114 2.04 -13.97 4.44
CA LYS A 114 2.57 -13.77 3.10
C LYS A 114 1.50 -14.05 2.06
N GLY A 115 1.57 -13.32 0.97
CA GLY A 115 0.66 -13.49 -0.16
C GLY A 115 1.06 -12.62 -1.33
N VAL A 116 0.31 -12.74 -2.41
CA VAL A 116 0.45 -11.89 -3.58
C VAL A 116 -0.61 -10.82 -3.52
N ILE A 117 -0.22 -9.57 -3.77
CA ILE A 117 -1.16 -8.46 -3.92
C ILE A 117 -1.03 -7.83 -5.30
N ARG A 118 -2.15 -7.41 -5.84
CA ARG A 118 -2.22 -6.53 -7.00
C ARG A 118 -2.62 -5.15 -6.54
N THR A 119 -1.88 -4.15 -6.99
CA THR A 119 -2.09 -2.77 -6.60
C THR A 119 -2.22 -1.87 -7.81
N SER A 120 -2.97 -0.80 -7.64
CA SER A 120 -3.09 0.28 -8.60
C SER A 120 -3.17 1.63 -7.89
N ARG A 121 -2.96 2.68 -8.67
CA ARG A 121 -3.22 4.05 -8.26
C ARG A 121 -4.64 4.41 -8.61
N LYS A 122 -5.40 4.90 -7.66
CA LYS A 122 -6.73 5.49 -7.89
C LYS A 122 -6.73 6.95 -7.51
N THR A 123 -7.45 7.74 -8.29
CA THR A 123 -7.64 9.16 -8.03
C THR A 123 -9.11 9.43 -7.79
N LEU A 124 -9.42 10.05 -6.65
CA LEU A 124 -10.76 10.46 -6.28
C LEU A 124 -10.71 11.90 -5.74
N ALA A 125 -11.56 12.78 -6.28
CA ALA A 125 -11.63 14.18 -5.86
C ALA A 125 -10.25 14.90 -5.85
N GLY A 126 -9.42 14.67 -6.87
CA GLY A 126 -8.09 15.26 -7.01
C GLY A 126 -7.01 14.66 -6.11
N ARG A 127 -7.33 13.66 -5.31
CA ARG A 127 -6.36 12.95 -4.46
C ARG A 127 -6.10 11.55 -5.00
N SER A 128 -4.84 11.19 -5.08
CA SER A 128 -4.42 9.84 -5.47
C SER A 128 -4.15 8.98 -4.23
N PHE A 129 -4.50 7.71 -4.32
CA PHE A 129 -4.25 6.75 -3.25
C PHE A 129 -3.92 5.37 -3.82
N GLN A 130 -3.21 4.59 -3.00
CA GLN A 130 -2.88 3.21 -3.29
C GLN A 130 -4.13 2.34 -3.10
N ASN A 131 -4.50 1.59 -4.12
CA ASN A 131 -5.61 0.65 -4.06
C ASN A 131 -5.09 -0.78 -4.10
N LEU A 132 -5.67 -1.63 -3.26
CA LEU A 132 -5.44 -3.07 -3.28
C LEU A 132 -6.52 -3.71 -4.17
N ASP A 133 -6.14 -4.10 -5.38
CA ASP A 133 -7.09 -4.58 -6.39
C ASP A 133 -7.42 -6.05 -6.22
N GLY A 134 -6.47 -6.84 -5.73
CA GLY A 134 -6.66 -8.26 -5.58
C GLY A 134 -5.59 -8.95 -4.76
N PHE A 135 -5.86 -10.21 -4.44
CA PHE A 135 -5.02 -11.06 -3.61
C PHE A 135 -4.91 -12.44 -4.26
N ALA A 136 -3.79 -13.11 -4.02
CA ALA A 136 -3.59 -14.50 -4.39
C ALA A 136 -2.66 -15.19 -3.38
N PRO A 137 -2.73 -16.51 -3.25
CA PRO A 137 -1.82 -17.24 -2.40
C PRO A 137 -0.39 -17.20 -2.93
N ILE A 138 0.57 -17.30 -2.01
CA ILE A 138 2.00 -17.28 -2.34
C ILE A 138 2.39 -18.34 -3.39
N THR A 139 1.69 -19.45 -3.42
CA THR A 139 1.94 -20.55 -4.37
C THR A 139 1.68 -20.16 -5.82
N GLU A 140 0.89 -19.12 -6.07
CA GLU A 140 0.59 -18.62 -7.41
C GLU A 140 1.57 -17.58 -7.92
N TRP A 141 2.52 -17.15 -7.10
CA TRP A 141 3.43 -16.08 -7.45
C TRP A 141 4.18 -16.29 -8.76
N GLU A 142 4.79 -17.47 -8.93
CA GLU A 142 5.59 -17.76 -10.12
C GLU A 142 4.74 -17.71 -11.39
N HIS A 143 3.55 -18.26 -11.34
CA HIS A 143 2.62 -18.25 -12.47
C HIS A 143 2.17 -16.83 -12.83
N LEU A 144 1.71 -16.08 -11.86
CA LEU A 144 1.21 -14.71 -12.06
C LEU A 144 2.30 -13.74 -12.49
N SER A 145 3.51 -13.88 -11.96
CA SER A 145 4.64 -13.02 -12.32
C SER A 145 5.14 -13.28 -13.74
N CYS A 146 5.10 -14.52 -14.21
CA CYS A 146 5.43 -14.86 -15.61
C CYS A 146 4.40 -14.28 -16.59
N ASP A 147 3.12 -14.35 -16.27
CA ASP A 147 2.06 -13.80 -17.12
C ASP A 147 2.14 -12.27 -17.21
N ALA A 148 2.48 -11.60 -16.11
CA ALA A 148 2.69 -10.17 -16.10
C ALA A 148 3.91 -9.75 -16.95
N GLY A 149 4.99 -10.53 -16.94
CA GLY A 149 6.18 -10.31 -17.79
C GLY A 149 5.94 -10.58 -19.27
N GLY A 150 5.09 -11.54 -19.59
CA GLY A 150 4.74 -11.90 -20.97
C GLY A 150 3.92 -10.85 -21.70
N ARG A 151 3.16 -10.04 -21.01
CA ARG A 151 2.37 -8.95 -21.62
C ARG A 151 3.20 -7.75 -22.05
N VAL A 152 4.37 -7.54 -21.47
CA VAL A 152 5.26 -6.43 -21.87
C VAL A 152 6.00 -6.73 -23.17
N GLN A 153 6.16 -7.99 -23.54
CA GLN A 153 6.88 -8.39 -24.77
C GLN A 153 5.98 -8.49 -26.02
N LYS A 154 4.66 -8.38 -25.89
CA LYS A 154 3.74 -8.55 -27.02
C LYS A 154 3.33 -7.26 -27.74
N GLU A 155 3.79 -6.12 -27.25
CA GLU A 155 3.39 -4.81 -27.78
C GLU A 155 4.49 -4.10 -28.59
N THR A 156 5.56 -4.78 -28.90
CA THR A 156 6.59 -4.29 -29.82
C THR A 156 6.95 -5.36 -30.86
N ALA A 157 6.00 -5.66 -31.72
CA ALA A 157 6.35 -6.18 -33.04
C ALA A 157 6.15 -5.02 -34.02
N PRO A 158 7.19 -4.48 -34.62
CA PRO A 158 7.01 -3.56 -35.74
C PRO A 158 6.47 -4.34 -36.92
N ASP A 159 5.40 -3.85 -37.44
CA ASP A 159 4.84 -4.25 -38.71
C ASP A 159 5.90 -4.04 -39.79
N ASP A 160 6.50 -5.11 -40.23
CA ASP A 160 7.33 -5.12 -41.42
C ASP A 160 6.42 -5.05 -42.62
N LEU A 161 6.16 -3.84 -43.04
CA LEU A 161 5.66 -3.56 -44.37
C LEU A 161 6.72 -3.96 -45.41
N GLN A 162 6.64 -5.15 -45.88
CA GLN A 162 7.29 -5.52 -47.13
C GLN A 162 6.49 -4.93 -48.27
N LEU A 163 6.94 -3.80 -48.75
CA LEU A 163 6.64 -3.29 -50.06
C LEU A 163 7.39 -4.13 -51.09
N HIS A 164 6.71 -5.03 -51.74
CA HIS A 164 7.14 -5.50 -53.03
C HIS A 164 6.63 -4.55 -54.09
N ALA A 165 7.60 -3.77 -54.62
CA ALA A 165 7.41 -3.09 -55.85
C ALA A 165 7.82 -4.03 -57.02
N ASP A 166 6.92 -4.21 -57.96
CA ASP A 166 7.21 -4.51 -59.34
C ASP A 166 6.70 -3.41 -60.20
#